data_df9253ffe52ed9b859909a7a82f0b92b
#
_entry.id   df9253ffe52ed9b859909a7a82f0b92b
#
_cell.length_a   1.000
_cell.length_b   1.000
_cell.length_c   1.000
_cell.angle_alpha   90.00
_cell.angle_beta   90.00
_cell.angle_gamma   90.00
#
_symmetry.space_group_name_H-M   'P 1'
#
loop_
_entity.id
_entity.type
_entity.pdbx_description
1 polymer ?
#
loop_
_entity_poly.entity_id
_entity_poly.type
_entity_poly.pdbx_seq_one_letter_code
_entity_poly.pdbx_strand_id
1 'polypeptide(L)'
;LIATPGRLLDLHKQDLINLDYIEIFVIDEADLMLDMGFIDDVKKIERLCPKSKQVLMFSATIPLKVEGLINNILEQPIRIEVTPNITIPENVNQWLYYVPKRHKMELCLHLLRNITKGSLIIFRRTKFGVEKLEKTLLKNGYLVTSIHGNKTQKNRQNALENFKMNKVNILIATDVAARGIDI
;
A
#
# COMPACT_ATOMS: atom_id res chain seq x y z
N LEU A 1 -18.14 0.30 -12.36
CA LEU A 1 -17.15 1.36 -12.22
C LEU A 1 -16.12 0.98 -11.14
N ILE A 2 -14.83 1.15 -11.43
CA ILE A 2 -13.73 0.94 -10.48
C ILE A 2 -12.93 2.24 -10.43
N ALA A 3 -12.72 2.80 -9.25
CA ALA A 3 -11.96 4.05 -9.07
C ALA A 3 -11.37 4.16 -7.65
N THR A 4 -10.34 4.98 -7.51
CA THR A 4 -9.90 5.43 -6.18
C THR A 4 -10.85 6.51 -5.64
N PRO A 5 -11.02 6.65 -4.31
CA PRO A 5 -11.98 7.59 -3.73
C PRO A 5 -11.84 9.03 -4.23
N GLY A 6 -10.62 9.56 -4.25
CA GLY A 6 -10.38 10.93 -4.71
C GLY A 6 -10.73 11.15 -6.19
N ARG A 7 -10.43 10.16 -7.06
CA ARG A 7 -10.78 10.26 -8.49
C ARG A 7 -12.28 10.15 -8.72
N LEU A 8 -12.97 9.31 -7.97
CA LEU A 8 -14.41 9.17 -8.04
C LEU A 8 -15.12 10.50 -7.68
N LEU A 9 -14.70 11.11 -6.57
CA LEU A 9 -15.23 12.42 -6.14
C LEU A 9 -14.92 13.55 -7.13
N ASP A 10 -13.73 13.52 -7.74
CA ASP A 10 -13.34 14.49 -8.76
C ASP A 10 -14.24 14.38 -10.01
N LEU A 11 -14.46 13.16 -10.52
CA LEU A 11 -15.36 12.94 -11.66
C LEU A 11 -16.83 13.28 -11.36
N HIS A 12 -17.28 12.96 -10.15
CA HIS A 12 -18.65 13.32 -9.72
C HIS A 12 -18.83 14.85 -9.65
N LYS A 13 -17.85 15.59 -9.12
CA LYS A 13 -17.87 17.07 -9.09
C LYS A 13 -17.87 17.71 -10.48
N GLN A 14 -17.37 17.02 -11.48
CA GLN A 14 -17.37 17.45 -12.88
C GLN A 14 -18.62 17.00 -13.64
N ASP A 15 -19.61 16.42 -12.95
CA ASP A 15 -20.84 15.86 -13.53
C ASP A 15 -20.60 14.81 -14.63
N LEU A 16 -19.42 14.15 -14.60
CA LEU A 16 -19.04 13.13 -15.56
C LEU A 16 -19.54 11.73 -15.18
N ILE A 17 -19.96 11.55 -13.93
CA ILE A 17 -20.55 10.30 -13.42
C ILE A 17 -21.73 10.63 -12.52
N ASN A 18 -22.73 9.75 -12.59
CA ASN A 18 -23.90 9.77 -11.70
C ASN A 18 -23.86 8.54 -10.79
N LEU A 19 -24.08 8.74 -9.49
CA LEU A 19 -24.08 7.69 -8.47
C LEU A 19 -25.50 7.34 -7.99
N ASP A 20 -26.53 8.00 -8.49
CA ASP A 20 -27.94 7.84 -8.04
C ASP A 20 -28.52 6.44 -8.30
N TYR A 21 -27.92 5.67 -9.18
CA TYR A 21 -28.39 4.33 -9.59
C TYR A 21 -27.47 3.22 -9.09
N ILE A 22 -26.62 3.47 -8.12
CA ILE A 22 -25.71 2.46 -7.55
C ILE A 22 -26.53 1.49 -6.71
N GLU A 23 -26.54 0.23 -7.10
CA GLU A 23 -27.19 -0.88 -6.39
C GLU A 23 -26.20 -1.60 -5.44
N ILE A 24 -24.92 -1.67 -5.82
CA ILE A 24 -23.87 -2.33 -5.04
C ILE A 24 -22.68 -1.38 -4.90
N PHE A 25 -22.29 -1.10 -3.66
CA PHE A 25 -21.13 -0.30 -3.32
C PHE A 25 -20.07 -1.20 -2.65
N VAL A 26 -18.92 -1.35 -3.31
CA VAL A 26 -17.84 -2.20 -2.83
C VAL A 26 -16.68 -1.33 -2.32
N ILE A 27 -16.27 -1.57 -1.09
CA ILE A 27 -15.06 -1.00 -0.49
C ILE A 27 -14.05 -2.14 -0.38
N ASP A 28 -12.99 -2.07 -1.17
CA ASP A 28 -11.91 -3.05 -1.17
C ASP A 28 -10.67 -2.48 -0.49
N GLU A 29 -9.90 -3.33 0.18
CA GLU A 29 -8.72 -2.94 0.97
C GLU A 29 -9.01 -1.81 1.99
N ALA A 30 -10.08 -1.96 2.80
CA ALA A 30 -10.54 -0.93 3.74
C ALA A 30 -9.47 -0.50 4.75
N ASP A 31 -8.60 -1.40 5.21
CA ASP A 31 -7.46 -1.11 6.07
C ASP A 31 -6.42 -0.22 5.34
N LEU A 32 -6.17 -0.47 4.07
CA LEU A 32 -5.30 0.36 3.25
C LEU A 32 -5.89 1.76 3.04
N MET A 33 -7.20 1.85 2.74
CA MET A 33 -7.87 3.15 2.61
C MET A 33 -7.79 3.98 3.90
N LEU A 34 -7.86 3.31 5.05
CA LEU A 34 -7.65 3.95 6.34
C LEU A 34 -6.23 4.51 6.49
N ASP A 35 -5.21 3.69 6.22
CA ASP A 35 -3.80 4.07 6.32
C ASP A 35 -3.45 5.25 5.38
N MET A 36 -4.11 5.32 4.24
CA MET A 36 -3.97 6.40 3.26
C MET A 36 -4.79 7.66 3.59
N GLY A 37 -5.66 7.61 4.61
CA GLY A 37 -6.49 8.73 5.03
C GLY A 37 -7.73 8.97 4.15
N PHE A 38 -8.18 7.98 3.37
CA PHE A 38 -9.33 8.11 2.46
C PHE A 38 -10.70 7.85 3.12
N ILE A 39 -10.74 7.63 4.42
CA ILE A 39 -11.98 7.29 5.13
C ILE A 39 -13.07 8.35 4.96
N ASP A 40 -12.70 9.62 5.04
CA ASP A 40 -13.68 10.70 4.89
C ASP A 40 -14.20 10.79 3.45
N ASP A 41 -13.37 10.48 2.47
CA ASP A 41 -13.78 10.45 1.06
C ASP A 41 -14.69 9.24 0.78
N VAL A 42 -14.40 8.09 1.36
CA VAL A 42 -15.27 6.89 1.28
C VAL A 42 -16.64 7.19 1.89
N LYS A 43 -16.70 7.85 3.06
CA LYS A 43 -17.97 8.27 3.68
C LYS A 43 -18.74 9.28 2.83
N LYS A 44 -18.05 10.19 2.14
CA LYS A 44 -18.70 11.12 1.21
C LYS A 44 -19.33 10.37 0.03
N ILE A 45 -18.58 9.44 -0.58
CA ILE A 45 -19.08 8.63 -1.69
C ILE A 45 -20.28 7.80 -1.26
N GLU A 46 -20.20 7.17 -0.10
CA GLU A 46 -21.29 6.37 0.48
C GLU A 46 -22.59 7.18 0.58
N ARG A 47 -22.52 8.44 1.04
CA ARG A 47 -23.67 9.35 1.18
C ARG A 47 -24.22 9.84 -0.16
N LEU A 48 -23.43 9.82 -1.23
CA LEU A 48 -23.87 10.18 -2.59
C LEU A 48 -24.58 9.03 -3.28
N CYS A 49 -24.48 7.81 -2.79
CA CYS A 49 -25.16 6.65 -3.33
C CYS A 49 -26.53 6.44 -2.66
N PRO A 50 -27.50 5.78 -3.34
CA PRO A 50 -28.83 5.48 -2.78
C PRO A 50 -28.75 4.74 -1.44
N LYS A 51 -29.69 5.01 -0.54
CA LYS A 51 -29.76 4.29 0.75
C LYS A 51 -30.09 2.80 0.60
N SER A 52 -30.79 2.43 -0.48
CA SER A 52 -31.17 1.06 -0.79
C SER A 52 -30.03 0.17 -1.32
N LYS A 53 -28.86 0.75 -1.56
CA LYS A 53 -27.70 -0.01 -2.06
C LYS A 53 -27.25 -1.10 -1.10
N GLN A 54 -26.75 -2.21 -1.63
CA GLN A 54 -25.97 -3.19 -0.86
C GLN A 54 -24.54 -2.66 -0.68
N VAL A 55 -24.02 -2.74 0.53
CA VAL A 55 -22.61 -2.38 0.79
C VAL A 55 -21.80 -3.62 1.10
N LEU A 56 -20.71 -3.82 0.38
CA LEU A 56 -19.74 -4.89 0.60
C LEU A 56 -18.39 -4.26 1.01
N MET A 57 -17.78 -4.79 2.06
CA MET A 57 -16.49 -4.32 2.53
C MET A 57 -15.51 -5.49 2.66
N PHE A 58 -14.34 -5.34 2.03
CA PHE A 58 -13.24 -6.29 2.10
C PHE A 58 -12.04 -5.65 2.78
N SER A 59 -11.38 -6.40 3.65
CA SER A 59 -10.19 -5.95 4.37
C SER A 59 -9.33 -7.14 4.77
N ALA A 60 -8.02 -7.03 4.64
CA ALA A 60 -7.11 -8.06 5.11
C ALA A 60 -6.97 -8.06 6.64
N THR A 61 -7.10 -6.88 7.25
CA THR A 61 -7.04 -6.70 8.71
C THR A 61 -8.18 -5.82 9.20
N ILE A 62 -8.63 -6.05 10.44
CA ILE A 62 -9.71 -5.26 11.06
C ILE A 62 -9.19 -4.60 12.35
N PRO A 63 -8.33 -3.58 12.26
CA PRO A 63 -7.95 -2.77 13.41
C PRO A 63 -9.16 -1.95 13.92
N LEU A 64 -9.14 -1.50 15.18
CA LEU A 64 -10.22 -0.73 15.82
C LEU A 64 -10.77 0.43 14.96
N LYS A 65 -9.93 1.05 14.16
CA LYS A 65 -10.34 2.14 13.26
C LYS A 65 -11.16 1.65 12.06
N VAL A 66 -10.89 0.44 11.56
CA VAL A 66 -11.70 -0.20 10.51
C VAL A 66 -13.04 -0.64 11.10
N GLU A 67 -13.08 -1.14 12.35
CA GLU A 67 -14.33 -1.41 13.05
C GLU A 67 -15.21 -0.16 13.17
N GLY A 68 -14.59 1.00 13.45
CA GLY A 68 -15.30 2.28 13.46
C GLY A 68 -15.88 2.64 12.08
N LEU A 69 -15.24 2.27 10.98
CA LEU A 69 -15.76 2.46 9.62
C LEU A 69 -16.91 1.49 9.35
N ILE A 70 -16.77 0.21 9.70
CA ILE A 70 -17.80 -0.82 9.59
C ILE A 70 -19.10 -0.33 10.25
N ASN A 71 -19.03 0.09 11.50
CA ASN A 71 -20.18 0.55 12.28
C ASN A 71 -20.84 1.83 11.72
N ASN A 72 -20.13 2.61 10.92
CA ASN A 72 -20.67 3.85 10.33
C ASN A 72 -21.27 3.65 8.94
N ILE A 73 -20.83 2.64 8.21
CA ILE A 73 -21.21 2.46 6.79
C ILE A 73 -22.09 1.22 6.59
N LEU A 74 -21.91 0.18 7.38
CA LEU A 74 -22.67 -1.06 7.25
C LEU A 74 -23.80 -1.14 8.27
N GLU A 75 -24.99 -1.50 7.81
CA GLU A 75 -26.15 -1.75 8.65
C GLU A 75 -26.31 -3.27 8.86
N GLN A 76 -26.17 -3.75 10.11
CA GLN A 76 -26.28 -5.17 10.47
C GLN A 76 -25.50 -6.11 9.52
N PRO A 77 -24.20 -5.90 9.33
CA PRO A 77 -23.45 -6.66 8.32
C PRO A 77 -23.31 -8.13 8.73
N ILE A 78 -23.39 -9.01 7.73
CA ILE A 78 -22.96 -10.40 7.87
C ILE A 78 -21.45 -10.41 7.77
N ARG A 79 -20.77 -10.81 8.85
CA ARG A 79 -19.31 -10.95 8.87
C ARG A 79 -18.90 -12.35 8.43
N ILE A 80 -18.13 -12.41 7.37
CA ILE A 80 -17.51 -13.64 6.89
C ILE A 80 -15.99 -13.48 7.10
N GLU A 81 -15.44 -14.34 7.93
CA GLU A 81 -14.00 -14.33 8.23
C GLU A 81 -13.39 -15.61 7.66
N VAL A 82 -12.49 -15.43 6.70
CA VAL A 82 -11.63 -16.48 6.17
C VAL A 82 -10.29 -16.29 6.82
N THR A 83 -10.13 -16.75 8.07
CA THR A 83 -8.85 -16.69 8.76
C THR A 83 -8.02 -17.89 8.34
N PRO A 84 -6.96 -17.73 7.54
CA PRO A 84 -5.89 -18.69 7.61
C PRO A 84 -5.37 -18.60 9.03
N ASN A 85 -5.18 -19.73 9.72
CA ASN A 85 -4.36 -19.75 10.92
C ASN A 85 -3.14 -18.86 10.64
N ILE A 86 -2.93 -17.80 11.47
CA ILE A 86 -1.79 -16.89 11.31
C ILE A 86 -0.53 -17.71 11.59
N THR A 87 -0.22 -18.54 10.67
CA THR A 87 1.08 -19.19 10.58
C THR A 87 1.89 -18.31 9.67
N ILE A 88 2.92 -17.68 10.23
CA ILE A 88 4.02 -17.15 9.42
C ILE A 88 4.33 -18.27 8.44
N PRO A 89 4.28 -18.03 7.10
CA PRO A 89 4.58 -19.07 6.14
C PRO A 89 5.88 -19.75 6.55
N GLU A 90 5.89 -21.08 6.67
CA GLU A 90 7.06 -21.85 7.15
C GLU A 90 8.34 -21.55 6.35
N ASN A 91 8.17 -20.96 5.16
CA ASN A 91 9.26 -20.59 4.25
C ASN A 91 9.80 -19.16 4.45
N VAL A 92 9.35 -18.41 5.47
CA VAL A 92 9.82 -17.04 5.74
C VAL A 92 10.69 -17.03 7.00
N ASN A 93 11.99 -16.82 6.82
CA ASN A 93 12.90 -16.58 7.92
C ASN A 93 12.86 -15.09 8.32
N GLN A 94 12.76 -14.82 9.62
CA GLN A 94 12.72 -13.44 10.14
C GLN A 94 13.89 -13.21 11.10
N TRP A 95 14.52 -12.03 10.96
CA TRP A 95 15.60 -11.59 11.84
C TRP A 95 15.31 -10.19 12.37
N LEU A 96 15.57 -9.96 13.64
CA LEU A 96 15.43 -8.67 14.28
C LEU A 96 16.80 -8.16 14.75
N TYR A 97 17.17 -6.97 14.31
CA TYR A 97 18.42 -6.32 14.70
C TYR A 97 18.14 -5.07 15.54
N TYR A 98 18.61 -5.06 16.77
CA TYR A 98 18.56 -3.89 17.64
C TYR A 98 19.76 -2.99 17.32
N VAL A 99 19.50 -1.80 16.78
CA VAL A 99 20.54 -0.86 16.35
C VAL A 99 20.13 0.58 16.62
N PRO A 100 21.03 1.42 17.18
CA PRO A 100 20.78 2.86 17.31
C PRO A 100 20.49 3.49 15.95
N LYS A 101 19.59 4.49 15.91
CA LYS A 101 19.17 5.15 14.67
C LYS A 101 20.34 5.64 13.81
N ARG A 102 21.41 6.15 14.43
CA ARG A 102 22.61 6.65 13.76
C ARG A 102 23.36 5.57 12.98
N HIS A 103 23.33 4.32 13.44
CA HIS A 103 24.05 3.19 12.83
C HIS A 103 23.20 2.34 11.88
N LYS A 104 21.91 2.68 11.66
CA LYS A 104 21.03 1.93 10.74
C LYS A 104 21.56 1.85 9.31
N MET A 105 22.23 2.92 8.84
CA MET A 105 22.79 2.93 7.50
C MET A 105 24.01 2.01 7.40
N GLU A 106 24.88 2.01 8.39
CA GLU A 106 26.04 1.13 8.45
C GLU A 106 25.62 -0.33 8.47
N LEU A 107 24.61 -0.67 9.32
CA LEU A 107 24.03 -2.02 9.35
C LEU A 107 23.43 -2.39 8.00
N CYS A 108 22.68 -1.50 7.37
CA CYS A 108 22.08 -1.74 6.04
C CYS A 108 23.17 -2.09 5.01
N LEU A 109 24.25 -1.31 4.92
CA LEU A 109 25.37 -1.58 4.02
C LEU A 109 26.10 -2.88 4.38
N HIS A 110 26.24 -3.19 5.65
CA HIS A 110 26.84 -4.46 6.11
C HIS A 110 26.00 -5.66 5.68
N LEU A 111 24.68 -5.61 5.87
CA LEU A 111 23.74 -6.64 5.45
C LEU A 111 23.76 -6.83 3.92
N LEU A 112 23.77 -5.73 3.17
CA LEU A 112 23.82 -5.77 1.71
C LEU A 112 25.11 -6.44 1.18
N ARG A 113 26.25 -6.24 1.84
CA ARG A 113 27.52 -6.85 1.46
C ARG A 113 27.57 -8.36 1.73
N ASN A 114 26.90 -8.82 2.80
CA ASN A 114 27.10 -10.15 3.33
C ASN A 114 25.93 -11.13 3.08
N ILE A 115 24.71 -10.62 2.84
CA ILE A 115 23.51 -11.47 2.81
C ILE A 115 22.91 -11.60 1.41
N THR A 116 23.08 -10.64 0.51
CA THR A 116 22.26 -10.59 -0.69
C THR A 116 22.88 -11.28 -1.89
N LYS A 117 22.37 -12.48 -2.14
CA LYS A 117 22.33 -13.06 -3.49
C LYS A 117 20.87 -13.05 -3.94
N GLY A 118 20.46 -12.11 -4.78
CA GLY A 118 19.09 -12.06 -5.30
C GLY A 118 18.42 -10.69 -5.20
N SER A 119 17.12 -10.67 -5.44
CA SER A 119 16.30 -9.45 -5.38
C SER A 119 16.00 -9.07 -3.94
N LEU A 120 16.08 -7.78 -3.63
CA LEU A 120 15.85 -7.24 -2.30
C LEU A 120 14.88 -6.08 -2.34
N ILE A 121 13.92 -6.05 -1.42
CA ILE A 121 13.04 -4.91 -1.21
C ILE A 121 13.35 -4.29 0.15
N ILE A 122 13.51 -2.96 0.17
CA ILE A 122 13.75 -2.20 1.40
C ILE A 122 12.58 -1.23 1.62
N PHE A 123 11.84 -1.44 2.69
CA PHE A 123 10.75 -0.55 3.08
C PHE A 123 11.23 0.63 3.91
N ARG A 124 10.72 1.82 3.60
CA ARG A 124 10.98 3.05 4.34
C ARG A 124 9.70 3.80 4.61
N ARG A 125 9.55 4.32 5.82
CA ARG A 125 8.32 5.02 6.24
C ARG A 125 8.03 6.30 5.46
N THR A 126 9.06 7.00 4.92
CA THR A 126 8.89 8.30 4.27
C THR A 126 9.54 8.35 2.90
N LYS A 127 8.96 9.12 1.96
CA LYS A 127 9.52 9.39 0.63
C LYS A 127 10.94 9.98 0.69
N PHE A 128 11.20 10.90 1.61
CA PHE A 128 12.54 11.46 1.82
C PHE A 128 13.55 10.40 2.30
N GLY A 129 13.09 9.46 3.14
CA GLY A 129 13.91 8.32 3.57
C GLY A 129 14.25 7.39 2.41
N VAL A 130 13.30 7.19 1.48
CA VAL A 130 13.51 6.41 0.24
C VAL A 130 14.56 7.09 -0.63
N GLU A 131 14.36 8.36 -0.98
CA GLU A 131 15.29 9.12 -1.83
C GLU A 131 16.71 9.21 -1.25
N LYS A 132 16.82 9.45 0.06
CA LYS A 132 18.12 9.49 0.74
C LYS A 132 18.84 8.15 0.69
N LEU A 133 18.11 7.04 0.91
CA LEU A 133 18.69 5.70 0.85
C LEU A 133 19.08 5.33 -0.59
N GLU A 134 18.24 5.62 -1.58
CA GLU A 134 18.53 5.41 -3.00
C GLU A 134 19.86 6.11 -3.38
N LYS A 135 19.97 7.41 -3.10
CA LYS A 135 21.21 8.18 -3.35
C LYS A 135 22.43 7.57 -2.67
N THR A 136 22.27 7.10 -1.43
CA THR A 136 23.39 6.50 -0.70
C THR A 136 23.81 5.17 -1.32
N LEU A 137 22.86 4.31 -1.69
CA LEU A 137 23.17 3.01 -2.30
C LEU A 137 23.79 3.18 -3.69
N LEU A 138 23.28 4.10 -4.52
CA LEU A 138 23.87 4.43 -5.82
C LEU A 138 25.34 4.88 -5.67
N LYS A 139 25.63 5.75 -4.69
CA LYS A 139 27.00 6.21 -4.40
C LYS A 139 27.93 5.06 -3.94
N ASN A 140 27.37 4.00 -3.37
CA ASN A 140 28.11 2.80 -2.97
C ASN A 140 28.14 1.73 -4.07
N GLY A 141 27.72 2.03 -5.30
CA GLY A 141 27.82 1.14 -6.46
C GLY A 141 26.73 0.09 -6.57
N TYR A 142 25.64 0.19 -5.79
CA TYR A 142 24.52 -0.74 -5.88
C TYR A 142 23.59 -0.37 -7.03
N LEU A 143 23.09 -1.38 -7.76
CA LEU A 143 22.01 -1.23 -8.74
C LEU A 143 20.67 -1.17 -7.99
N VAL A 144 20.13 0.02 -7.86
CA VAL A 144 18.94 0.28 -7.05
C VAL A 144 17.95 1.20 -7.78
N THR A 145 16.69 0.97 -7.52
CA THR A 145 15.58 1.84 -7.92
C THR A 145 14.62 2.08 -6.76
N SER A 146 13.72 3.05 -6.91
CA SER A 146 12.77 3.33 -5.82
C SER A 146 11.36 3.66 -6.30
N ILE A 147 10.37 3.42 -5.41
CA ILE A 147 8.95 3.72 -5.62
C ILE A 147 8.40 4.49 -4.41
N HIS A 148 7.83 5.66 -4.65
CA HIS A 148 7.14 6.47 -3.63
C HIS A 148 6.16 7.45 -4.30
N GLY A 149 5.27 8.07 -3.50
CA GLY A 149 4.17 8.88 -3.98
C GLY A 149 4.53 10.10 -4.85
N ASN A 150 5.76 10.63 -4.76
CA ASN A 150 6.18 11.77 -5.59
C ASN A 150 6.70 11.35 -6.99
N LYS A 151 6.90 10.05 -7.25
CA LYS A 151 7.27 9.60 -8.60
C LYS A 151 6.02 9.51 -9.48
N THR A 152 6.17 9.91 -10.74
CA THR A 152 5.10 9.76 -11.74
C THR A 152 4.76 8.28 -11.92
N GLN A 153 3.54 7.98 -12.37
CA GLN A 153 3.10 6.59 -12.59
C GLN A 153 4.03 5.86 -13.57
N LYS A 154 4.45 6.54 -14.64
CA LYS A 154 5.42 5.99 -15.60
C LYS A 154 6.75 5.60 -14.94
N ASN A 155 7.30 6.47 -14.07
CA ASN A 155 8.55 6.18 -13.36
C ASN A 155 8.40 5.03 -12.36
N ARG A 156 7.23 4.92 -11.71
CA ARG A 156 6.93 3.79 -10.81
C ARG A 156 6.86 2.47 -11.57
N GLN A 157 6.19 2.46 -12.72
CA GLN A 157 6.09 1.29 -13.58
C GLN A 157 7.46 0.86 -14.12
N ASN A 158 8.25 1.80 -14.65
CA ASN A 158 9.61 1.51 -15.11
C ASN A 158 10.51 0.96 -13.99
N ALA A 159 10.39 1.50 -12.77
CA ALA A 159 11.14 1.01 -11.61
C ALA A 159 10.80 -0.45 -11.30
N LEU A 160 9.51 -0.78 -11.33
CA LEU A 160 9.02 -2.13 -11.08
C LEU A 160 9.46 -3.11 -12.18
N GLU A 161 9.33 -2.73 -13.45
CA GLU A 161 9.77 -3.53 -14.59
C GLU A 161 11.28 -3.82 -14.54
N ASN A 162 12.10 -2.80 -14.26
CA ASN A 162 13.54 -2.98 -14.10
C ASN A 162 13.89 -3.94 -12.97
N PHE A 163 13.14 -3.90 -11.86
CA PHE A 163 13.32 -4.83 -10.76
C PHE A 163 12.87 -6.25 -11.12
N LYS A 164 11.70 -6.43 -11.73
CA LYS A 164 11.19 -7.73 -12.21
C LYS A 164 12.14 -8.39 -13.24
N MET A 165 12.74 -7.57 -14.12
CA MET A 165 13.69 -8.04 -15.14
C MET A 165 15.10 -8.25 -14.58
N ASN A 166 15.32 -8.12 -13.27
CA ASN A 166 16.64 -8.19 -12.63
C ASN A 166 17.69 -7.21 -13.20
N LYS A 167 17.26 -6.12 -13.85
CA LYS A 167 18.17 -5.02 -14.26
C LYS A 167 18.69 -4.25 -13.07
N VAL A 168 17.92 -4.20 -12.00
CA VAL A 168 18.30 -3.72 -10.68
C VAL A 168 17.88 -4.75 -9.63
N ASN A 169 18.71 -4.97 -8.64
CA ASN A 169 18.46 -6.00 -7.60
C ASN A 169 17.88 -5.42 -6.31
N ILE A 170 17.85 -4.09 -6.18
CA ILE A 170 17.33 -3.46 -4.97
C ILE A 170 16.21 -2.53 -5.34
N LEU A 171 15.04 -2.75 -4.75
CA LEU A 171 13.88 -1.87 -4.81
C LEU A 171 13.67 -1.22 -3.43
N ILE A 172 13.64 0.12 -3.38
CA ILE A 172 13.32 0.84 -2.16
C ILE A 172 11.92 1.42 -2.30
N ALA A 173 11.03 1.14 -1.35
CA ALA A 173 9.65 1.59 -1.42
C ALA A 173 9.15 2.18 -0.11
N THR A 174 8.14 3.05 -0.18
CA THR A 174 7.31 3.33 0.99
C THR A 174 6.26 2.24 1.13
N ASP A 175 5.83 1.92 2.35
CA ASP A 175 4.82 0.88 2.63
C ASP A 175 3.57 1.08 1.75
N VAL A 176 3.07 2.30 1.68
CA VAL A 176 1.89 2.65 0.86
C VAL A 176 2.12 2.41 -0.63
N ALA A 177 3.30 2.76 -1.15
CA ALA A 177 3.58 2.64 -2.57
C ALA A 177 3.90 1.21 -3.02
N ALA A 178 4.20 0.32 -2.09
CA ALA A 178 4.53 -1.08 -2.36
C ALA A 178 3.32 -2.03 -2.22
N ARG A 179 2.24 -1.57 -1.59
CA ARG A 179 1.00 -2.37 -1.50
C ARG A 179 0.39 -2.55 -2.88
N GLY A 180 -0.13 -3.75 -3.16
CA GLY A 180 -0.68 -4.10 -4.45
C GLY A 180 0.35 -4.25 -5.59
N ILE A 181 1.64 -4.24 -5.28
CA ILE A 181 2.68 -4.55 -6.26
C ILE A 181 2.84 -6.08 -6.31
N ASP A 182 2.49 -6.66 -7.43
CA ASP A 182 2.83 -8.03 -7.76
C ASP A 182 4.31 -8.08 -8.20
N ILE A 183 5.14 -8.86 -7.49
CA ILE A 183 6.60 -8.97 -7.70
C ILE A 183 6.98 -10.42 -7.92
#